data_def2087e69c61025d50a42ce1e397c2f
#
_entry.id   def2087e69c61025d50a42ce1e397c2f
#
_cell.length_a   1.000
_cell.length_b   1.000
_cell.length_c   1.000
_cell.angle_alpha   90.00
_cell.angle_beta   90.00
_cell.angle_gamma   90.00
#
_symmetry.space_group_name_H-M   'P 1'
#
loop_
_entity.id
_entity.type
_entity.pdbx_description
1 polymer ?
#
loop_
_entity_poly.entity_id
_entity_poly.type
_entity_poly.pdbx_seq_one_letter_code
_entity_poly.pdbx_strand_id
1 'polypeptide(L)'
;MLPPVIVGVDGSAESLAAAEWAAREAVRRKRLLRLLHVRSWHPRQDGEPATAAQRLSARRALRRAGDRIGRTCPEARWEEEQVDGPATAALLRVAERADVLVLGSRGLSGITGFLVGSVALGVAARTVRPVVLVPVAFRETVHRDVVLGLDLADPCDQVVEFAFEAARTRGARLRAVHAWQPPPPYALGPGEIGLIEGPRRADEWREFMAAILEPWRDKYPGVEVVETLTEGRAPSALIRAASGAGLLVVGRRTTPSPVLSRTGPVAHAVIHHADCPVAVVPHE
;
A
#
# COMPACT_ATOMS: atom_id res chain seq x y z
N MET A 1 9.57 -11.23 -19.57
CA MET A 1 8.23 -11.46 -18.96
C MET A 1 7.95 -10.28 -18.04
N LEU A 2 6.74 -9.72 -18.07
CA LEU A 2 6.39 -8.58 -17.20
C LEU A 2 6.31 -9.04 -15.73
N PRO A 3 6.72 -8.22 -14.75
CA PRO A 3 6.66 -8.55 -13.34
C PRO A 3 5.23 -8.94 -12.92
N PRO A 4 5.03 -10.01 -12.12
CA PRO A 4 3.72 -10.45 -11.67
C PRO A 4 3.20 -9.59 -10.50
N VAL A 5 1.89 -9.61 -10.27
CA VAL A 5 1.32 -9.28 -8.97
C VAL A 5 1.51 -10.50 -8.06
N ILE A 6 2.07 -10.30 -6.86
CA ILE A 6 2.30 -11.40 -5.92
C ILE A 6 1.46 -11.19 -4.68
N VAL A 7 0.79 -12.23 -4.19
CA VAL A 7 0.03 -12.16 -2.94
C VAL A 7 0.50 -13.22 -1.96
N GLY A 8 0.76 -12.80 -0.71
CA GLY A 8 1.07 -13.70 0.39
C GLY A 8 -0.20 -14.38 0.93
N VAL A 9 -0.20 -15.71 0.95
CA VAL A 9 -1.34 -16.54 1.37
C VAL A 9 -0.91 -17.46 2.52
N ASP A 10 -1.53 -17.30 3.69
CA ASP A 10 -1.34 -18.17 4.86
C ASP A 10 -2.59 -18.96 5.25
N GLY A 11 -3.69 -18.76 4.51
CA GLY A 11 -4.99 -19.39 4.74
C GLY A 11 -5.90 -18.66 5.72
N SER A 12 -5.47 -17.53 6.28
CA SER A 12 -6.31 -16.65 7.09
C SER A 12 -7.38 -15.95 6.25
N ALA A 13 -8.40 -15.41 6.89
CA ALA A 13 -9.45 -14.63 6.22
C ALA A 13 -8.88 -13.39 5.53
N GLU A 14 -7.89 -12.77 6.16
CA GLU A 14 -7.16 -11.60 5.68
C GLU A 14 -6.38 -11.91 4.40
N SER A 15 -5.63 -13.01 4.40
CA SER A 15 -4.87 -13.42 3.22
C SER A 15 -5.78 -13.85 2.05
N LEU A 16 -6.95 -14.42 2.35
CA LEU A 16 -7.94 -14.74 1.32
C LEU A 16 -8.61 -13.49 0.74
N ALA A 17 -8.89 -12.47 1.57
CA ALA A 17 -9.38 -11.18 1.08
C ALA A 17 -8.32 -10.47 0.22
N ALA A 18 -7.05 -10.53 0.65
CA ALA A 18 -5.93 -10.02 -0.13
C ALA A 18 -5.76 -10.74 -1.48
N ALA A 19 -5.93 -12.06 -1.52
CA ALA A 19 -5.86 -12.86 -2.75
C ALA A 19 -6.96 -12.47 -3.75
N GLU A 20 -8.18 -12.23 -3.27
CA GLU A 20 -9.29 -11.77 -4.10
C GLU A 20 -9.05 -10.35 -4.65
N TRP A 21 -8.55 -9.43 -3.84
CA TRP A 21 -8.16 -8.10 -4.29
C TRP A 21 -7.01 -8.15 -5.31
N ALA A 22 -5.97 -8.97 -5.03
CA ALA A 22 -4.82 -9.14 -5.90
C ALA A 22 -5.18 -9.73 -7.27
N ALA A 23 -6.17 -10.63 -7.32
CA ALA A 23 -6.67 -11.19 -8.58
C ALA A 23 -7.26 -10.09 -9.47
N ARG A 24 -8.14 -9.25 -8.93
CA ARG A 24 -8.69 -8.11 -9.68
C ARG A 24 -7.61 -7.12 -10.10
N GLU A 25 -6.63 -6.88 -9.23
CA GLU A 25 -5.50 -6.01 -9.54
C GLU A 25 -4.63 -6.57 -10.68
N ALA A 26 -4.35 -7.87 -10.67
CA ALA A 26 -3.61 -8.55 -11.72
C ALA A 26 -4.32 -8.44 -13.08
N VAL A 27 -5.64 -8.61 -13.11
CA VAL A 27 -6.47 -8.43 -14.33
C VAL A 27 -6.36 -6.99 -14.82
N ARG A 28 -6.55 -5.97 -13.95
CA ARG A 28 -6.45 -4.55 -14.31
C ARG A 28 -5.09 -4.19 -14.89
N ARG A 29 -4.03 -4.71 -14.29
CA ARG A 29 -2.65 -4.48 -14.73
C ARG A 29 -2.23 -5.37 -15.90
N LYS A 30 -3.07 -6.31 -16.32
CA LYS A 30 -2.75 -7.32 -17.34
C LYS A 30 -1.47 -8.10 -16.98
N ARG A 31 -1.40 -8.54 -15.71
CA ARG A 31 -0.28 -9.29 -15.13
C ARG A 31 -0.72 -10.68 -14.73
N LEU A 32 0.26 -11.58 -14.62
CA LEU A 32 0.07 -12.86 -13.95
C LEU A 32 -0.07 -12.63 -12.45
N LEU A 33 -0.98 -13.31 -11.78
CA LEU A 33 -1.05 -13.38 -10.34
C LEU A 33 -0.21 -14.56 -9.84
N ARG A 34 0.57 -14.35 -8.80
CA ARG A 34 1.30 -15.41 -8.12
C ARG A 34 0.84 -15.54 -6.68
N LEU A 35 0.27 -16.70 -6.34
CA LEU A 35 -0.13 -17.05 -4.99
C LEU A 35 1.09 -17.61 -4.26
N LEU A 36 1.62 -16.88 -3.31
CA LEU A 36 2.82 -17.22 -2.58
C LEU A 36 2.48 -17.70 -1.17
N HIS A 37 2.86 -18.93 -0.84
CA HIS A 37 2.85 -19.41 0.54
C HIS A 37 4.27 -19.53 1.08
N VAL A 38 4.55 -18.86 2.21
CA VAL A 38 5.84 -18.98 2.91
C VAL A 38 5.72 -20.03 4.00
N ARG A 39 6.49 -21.08 3.88
CA ARG A 39 6.64 -22.09 4.95
C ARG A 39 7.64 -21.55 5.95
N SER A 40 7.14 -21.04 7.06
CA SER A 40 8.00 -20.50 8.12
C SER A 40 8.82 -21.60 8.75
N TRP A 41 10.13 -21.48 8.64
CA TRP A 41 11.10 -22.35 9.26
C TRP A 41 12.02 -21.50 10.15
N HIS A 42 12.25 -21.98 11.38
CA HIS A 42 13.13 -21.33 12.33
C HIS A 42 14.43 -22.15 12.44
N PRO A 43 15.58 -21.65 11.97
CA PRO A 43 16.85 -22.40 11.95
C PRO A 43 17.31 -22.93 13.30
N ARG A 44 16.79 -22.41 14.41
CA ARG A 44 17.16 -22.77 15.78
C ARG A 44 16.28 -23.87 16.42
N GLN A 45 15.14 -24.22 15.82
CA GLN A 45 14.20 -25.18 16.39
C GLN A 45 13.97 -26.40 15.50
N ASP A 46 14.11 -26.29 14.19
CA ASP A 46 13.75 -27.35 13.26
C ASP A 46 14.89 -27.61 12.29
N GLY A 47 15.87 -28.41 12.69
CA GLY A 47 16.92 -28.96 11.80
C GLY A 47 16.36 -29.89 10.71
N GLU A 48 15.03 -30.09 10.64
CA GLU A 48 14.37 -31.00 9.72
C GLU A 48 13.62 -30.28 8.59
N PRO A 49 13.55 -30.89 7.39
CA PRO A 49 12.72 -30.40 6.30
C PRO A 49 11.25 -30.32 6.73
N ALA A 50 10.50 -29.35 6.15
CA ALA A 50 9.09 -29.11 6.45
C ALA A 50 8.29 -30.41 6.63
N THR A 51 7.59 -30.52 7.76
CA THR A 51 6.80 -31.72 8.09
C THR A 51 5.68 -31.95 7.07
N ALA A 52 5.21 -33.20 6.96
CA ALA A 52 4.08 -33.52 6.10
C ALA A 52 2.83 -32.64 6.41
N ALA A 53 2.61 -32.32 7.69
CA ALA A 53 1.54 -31.44 8.13
C ALA A 53 1.70 -30.00 7.61
N GLN A 54 2.90 -29.43 7.64
CA GLN A 54 3.19 -28.10 7.11
C GLN A 54 2.98 -28.04 5.59
N ARG A 55 3.44 -29.06 4.85
CA ARG A 55 3.19 -29.17 3.40
C ARG A 55 1.70 -29.26 3.06
N LEU A 56 0.94 -30.03 3.85
CA LEU A 56 -0.50 -30.15 3.66
C LEU A 56 -1.22 -28.83 3.97
N SER A 57 -0.83 -28.12 5.03
CA SER A 57 -1.36 -26.80 5.38
C SER A 57 -1.13 -25.78 4.27
N ALA A 58 0.08 -25.72 3.72
CA ALA A 58 0.45 -24.85 2.60
C ALA A 58 -0.44 -25.11 1.36
N ARG A 59 -0.57 -26.38 0.97
CA ARG A 59 -1.43 -26.76 -0.15
C ARG A 59 -2.90 -26.39 0.08
N ARG A 60 -3.41 -26.57 1.32
CA ARG A 60 -4.79 -26.19 1.66
C ARG A 60 -4.99 -24.67 1.57
N ALA A 61 -4.03 -23.87 2.05
CA ALA A 61 -4.09 -22.42 1.98
C ALA A 61 -4.14 -21.92 0.52
N LEU A 62 -3.22 -22.40 -0.31
CA LEU A 62 -3.16 -22.05 -1.73
C LEU A 62 -4.43 -22.48 -2.49
N ARG A 63 -4.88 -23.73 -2.27
CA ARG A 63 -6.13 -24.24 -2.88
C ARG A 63 -7.33 -23.39 -2.52
N ARG A 64 -7.50 -23.04 -1.23
CA ARG A 64 -8.60 -22.17 -0.78
C ARG A 64 -8.57 -20.79 -1.44
N ALA A 65 -7.38 -20.22 -1.63
CA ALA A 65 -7.21 -18.96 -2.35
C ALA A 65 -7.58 -19.11 -3.83
N GLY A 66 -7.07 -20.14 -4.51
CA GLY A 66 -7.40 -20.45 -5.89
C GLY A 66 -8.90 -20.68 -6.13
N ASP A 67 -9.56 -21.49 -5.26
CA ASP A 67 -11.00 -21.75 -5.31
C ASP A 67 -11.81 -20.44 -5.12
N ARG A 68 -11.35 -19.55 -4.26
CA ARG A 68 -11.99 -18.24 -4.04
C ARG A 68 -11.83 -17.34 -5.26
N ILE A 69 -10.62 -17.24 -5.82
CA ILE A 69 -10.34 -16.46 -7.02
C ILE A 69 -11.16 -16.99 -8.20
N GLY A 70 -11.19 -18.30 -8.41
CA GLY A 70 -11.97 -18.92 -9.49
C GLY A 70 -13.46 -18.57 -9.46
N ARG A 71 -14.02 -18.31 -8.25
CA ARG A 71 -15.43 -17.87 -8.08
C ARG A 71 -15.62 -16.36 -8.23
N THR A 72 -14.66 -15.54 -7.81
CA THR A 72 -14.83 -14.07 -7.69
C THR A 72 -14.16 -13.29 -8.81
N CYS A 73 -13.21 -13.89 -9.52
CA CYS A 73 -12.43 -13.27 -10.61
C CYS A 73 -11.96 -14.36 -11.60
N PRO A 74 -12.88 -15.03 -12.32
CA PRO A 74 -12.56 -16.17 -13.19
C PRO A 74 -11.63 -15.83 -14.35
N GLU A 75 -11.53 -14.57 -14.73
CA GLU A 75 -10.62 -14.05 -15.76
C GLU A 75 -9.16 -13.95 -15.29
N ALA A 76 -8.90 -14.02 -13.98
CA ALA A 76 -7.54 -13.96 -13.45
C ALA A 76 -6.77 -15.23 -13.79
N ARG A 77 -5.52 -15.06 -14.26
CA ARG A 77 -4.57 -16.15 -14.44
C ARG A 77 -3.60 -16.17 -13.27
N TRP A 78 -3.43 -17.34 -12.64
CA TRP A 78 -2.53 -17.43 -11.50
C TRP A 78 -1.65 -18.68 -11.54
N GLU A 79 -0.56 -18.59 -10.79
CA GLU A 79 0.37 -19.68 -10.47
C GLU A 79 0.55 -19.76 -8.97
N GLU A 80 0.87 -20.97 -8.48
CA GLU A 80 1.17 -21.20 -7.07
C GLU A 80 2.69 -21.31 -6.85
N GLU A 81 3.20 -20.64 -5.83
CA GLU A 81 4.60 -20.71 -5.42
C GLU A 81 4.69 -20.99 -3.91
N GLN A 82 5.60 -21.88 -3.54
CA GLN A 82 5.93 -22.12 -2.13
C GLN A 82 7.40 -21.83 -1.93
N VAL A 83 7.72 -21.06 -0.89
CA VAL A 83 9.09 -20.73 -0.51
C VAL A 83 9.31 -21.03 0.96
N ASP A 84 10.55 -21.40 1.30
CA ASP A 84 10.95 -21.69 2.67
C ASP A 84 11.68 -20.51 3.30
N GLY A 85 11.54 -20.35 4.61
CA GLY A 85 12.31 -19.41 5.40
C GLY A 85 11.47 -18.51 6.31
N PRO A 86 12.13 -17.56 7.02
CA PRO A 86 11.44 -16.57 7.82
C PRO A 86 10.51 -15.73 6.94
N ALA A 87 9.24 -15.63 7.31
CA ALA A 87 8.18 -15.09 6.45
C ALA A 87 8.52 -13.71 5.87
N THR A 88 8.97 -12.77 6.70
CA THR A 88 9.30 -11.43 6.24
C THR A 88 10.48 -11.41 5.25
N ALA A 89 11.53 -12.17 5.53
CA ALA A 89 12.70 -12.23 4.65
C ALA A 89 12.38 -12.90 3.30
N ALA A 90 11.57 -13.97 3.31
CA ALA A 90 11.13 -14.63 2.10
C ALA A 90 10.24 -13.72 1.23
N LEU A 91 9.29 -13.00 1.84
CA LEU A 91 8.43 -12.04 1.15
C LEU A 91 9.23 -10.88 0.56
N LEU A 92 10.20 -10.31 1.27
CA LEU A 92 11.06 -9.25 0.76
C LEU A 92 11.85 -9.69 -0.47
N ARG A 93 12.47 -10.87 -0.41
CA ARG A 93 13.23 -11.44 -1.54
C ARG A 93 12.35 -11.68 -2.78
N VAL A 94 11.12 -12.17 -2.59
CA VAL A 94 10.20 -12.40 -3.71
C VAL A 94 9.63 -11.07 -4.24
N ALA A 95 9.42 -10.08 -3.36
CA ALA A 95 8.92 -8.76 -3.73
C ALA A 95 9.83 -8.04 -4.74
N GLU A 96 11.15 -8.26 -4.74
CA GLU A 96 12.08 -7.64 -5.69
C GLU A 96 11.69 -7.88 -7.15
N ARG A 97 11.03 -9.01 -7.42
CA ARG A 97 10.58 -9.42 -8.76
C ARG A 97 9.10 -9.14 -9.02
N ALA A 98 8.41 -8.50 -8.07
CA ALA A 98 6.98 -8.18 -8.19
C ALA A 98 6.76 -6.82 -8.87
N ASP A 99 5.63 -6.69 -9.57
CA ASP A 99 5.04 -5.40 -9.91
C ASP A 99 4.46 -4.75 -8.64
N VAL A 100 3.68 -5.53 -7.91
CA VAL A 100 3.10 -5.18 -6.62
C VAL A 100 3.05 -6.42 -5.73
N LEU A 101 3.44 -6.28 -4.46
CA LEU A 101 3.21 -7.30 -3.44
C LEU A 101 1.92 -6.98 -2.68
N VAL A 102 1.05 -7.97 -2.48
CA VAL A 102 -0.21 -7.80 -1.76
C VAL A 102 -0.22 -8.68 -0.51
N LEU A 103 -0.58 -8.10 0.62
CA LEU A 103 -0.67 -8.82 1.90
C LEU A 103 -1.99 -8.49 2.58
N GLY A 104 -2.54 -9.44 3.32
CA GLY A 104 -3.64 -9.18 4.23
C GLY A 104 -3.17 -8.34 5.42
N SER A 105 -3.94 -7.31 5.76
CA SER A 105 -3.81 -6.65 7.05
C SER A 105 -4.81 -7.29 8.01
N ARG A 106 -4.39 -7.57 9.27
CA ARG A 106 -5.29 -8.18 10.26
C ARG A 106 -6.44 -7.23 10.55
N GLY A 107 -7.67 -7.72 10.40
CA GLY A 107 -8.86 -7.03 10.83
C GLY A 107 -9.05 -7.12 12.35
N LEU A 108 -10.06 -6.40 12.84
CA LEU A 108 -10.52 -6.48 14.23
C LEU A 108 -10.93 -7.90 14.59
N SER A 109 -10.05 -8.71 15.15
CA SER A 109 -10.45 -9.87 15.91
C SER A 109 -10.30 -9.55 17.40
N GLY A 110 -11.37 -8.98 17.98
CA GLY A 110 -11.59 -8.91 19.43
C GLY A 110 -10.81 -7.86 20.21
N ILE A 111 -11.54 -6.99 20.87
CA ILE A 111 -11.29 -6.22 22.10
C ILE A 111 -10.33 -5.02 22.04
N THR A 112 -9.29 -4.93 21.22
CA THR A 112 -8.37 -3.79 21.25
C THR A 112 -7.81 -3.41 19.86
N GLY A 113 -8.57 -2.68 19.05
CA GLY A 113 -8.01 -1.88 17.96
C GLY A 113 -7.46 -2.64 16.73
N PHE A 114 -7.31 -1.91 15.66
CA PHE A 114 -6.75 -2.35 14.37
C PHE A 114 -5.28 -2.78 14.54
N LEU A 115 -4.98 -4.08 14.53
CA LEU A 115 -3.61 -4.58 14.59
C LEU A 115 -3.20 -5.17 13.24
N VAL A 116 -2.30 -4.49 12.54
CA VAL A 116 -1.62 -5.05 11.37
C VAL A 116 -0.57 -6.07 11.83
N GLY A 117 -0.50 -7.23 11.16
CA GLY A 117 0.45 -8.28 11.52
C GLY A 117 1.92 -7.83 11.39
N SER A 118 2.77 -8.35 12.27
CA SER A 118 4.21 -8.04 12.30
C SER A 118 4.93 -8.34 10.97
N VAL A 119 4.50 -9.36 10.24
CA VAL A 119 5.03 -9.71 8.92
C VAL A 119 4.68 -8.62 7.90
N ALA A 120 3.41 -8.22 7.83
CA ALA A 120 2.95 -7.19 6.89
C ALA A 120 3.64 -5.83 7.17
N LEU A 121 3.73 -5.41 8.44
CA LEU A 121 4.47 -4.20 8.84
C LEU A 121 5.95 -4.31 8.52
N GLY A 122 6.56 -5.46 8.83
CA GLY A 122 7.97 -5.71 8.56
C GLY A 122 8.32 -5.69 7.07
N VAL A 123 7.41 -6.10 6.21
CA VAL A 123 7.53 -6.01 4.75
C VAL A 123 7.30 -4.57 4.30
N ALA A 124 6.22 -3.92 4.74
CA ALA A 124 5.92 -2.54 4.37
C ALA A 124 7.06 -1.57 4.72
N ALA A 125 7.77 -1.81 5.84
CA ALA A 125 8.90 -1.00 6.26
C ALA A 125 10.16 -1.17 5.40
N ARG A 126 10.35 -2.30 4.70
CA ARG A 126 11.65 -2.68 4.10
C ARG A 126 11.59 -3.01 2.62
N THR A 127 10.40 -3.23 2.05
CA THR A 127 10.27 -3.56 0.63
C THR A 127 10.84 -2.45 -0.26
N VAL A 128 11.43 -2.84 -1.39
CA VAL A 128 11.88 -1.93 -2.45
C VAL A 128 10.87 -1.83 -3.59
N ARG A 129 9.75 -2.53 -3.45
CA ARG A 129 8.63 -2.50 -4.41
C ARG A 129 7.34 -2.08 -3.70
N PRO A 130 6.36 -1.56 -4.43
CA PRO A 130 5.06 -1.22 -3.85
C PRO A 130 4.44 -2.43 -3.14
N VAL A 131 3.93 -2.21 -1.93
CA VAL A 131 3.16 -3.22 -1.20
C VAL A 131 1.77 -2.68 -0.87
N VAL A 132 0.75 -3.49 -1.10
CA VAL A 132 -0.63 -3.16 -0.77
C VAL A 132 -1.10 -4.02 0.40
N LEU A 133 -1.58 -3.36 1.44
CA LEU A 133 -2.16 -3.99 2.62
C LEU A 133 -3.68 -3.94 2.53
N VAL A 134 -4.32 -5.10 2.51
CA VAL A 134 -5.76 -5.23 2.27
C VAL A 134 -6.50 -5.60 3.56
N PRO A 135 -7.40 -4.74 4.06
CA PRO A 135 -8.24 -5.07 5.22
C PRO A 135 -9.23 -6.19 4.91
N VAL A 136 -9.45 -7.11 5.86
CA VAL A 136 -10.40 -8.23 5.68
C VAL A 136 -11.85 -7.77 5.45
N ALA A 137 -12.23 -6.65 6.05
CA ALA A 137 -13.57 -6.08 5.92
C ALA A 137 -13.80 -5.34 4.59
N PHE A 138 -12.73 -5.05 3.84
CA PHE A 138 -12.86 -4.32 2.59
C PHE A 138 -13.66 -5.12 1.57
N ARG A 139 -14.63 -4.43 0.96
CA ARG A 139 -15.42 -4.95 -0.16
C ARG A 139 -15.31 -3.96 -1.31
N GLU A 140 -14.75 -4.43 -2.40
CA GLU A 140 -14.60 -3.60 -3.59
C GLU A 140 -15.96 -3.37 -4.25
N THR A 141 -16.29 -2.10 -4.45
CA THR A 141 -17.43 -1.67 -5.24
C THR A 141 -16.94 -0.81 -6.40
N VAL A 142 -17.71 -0.75 -7.46
CA VAL A 142 -17.38 0.00 -8.68
C VAL A 142 -17.26 1.50 -8.39
N HIS A 143 -16.34 2.20 -9.05
CA HIS A 143 -16.16 3.66 -9.03
C HIS A 143 -15.78 4.29 -7.68
N ARG A 144 -14.99 3.60 -6.87
CA ARG A 144 -14.38 4.23 -5.69
C ARG A 144 -13.10 4.97 -6.07
N ASP A 145 -12.96 6.18 -5.53
CA ASP A 145 -11.78 7.02 -5.75
C ASP A 145 -10.48 6.34 -5.33
N VAL A 146 -9.39 6.67 -6.02
CA VAL A 146 -8.04 6.47 -5.52
C VAL A 146 -7.63 7.73 -4.77
N VAL A 147 -7.18 7.61 -3.55
CA VAL A 147 -6.66 8.72 -2.74
C VAL A 147 -5.14 8.70 -2.76
N LEU A 148 -4.53 9.82 -3.08
CA LEU A 148 -3.08 10.02 -3.01
C LEU A 148 -2.77 10.94 -1.83
N GLY A 149 -1.99 10.45 -0.88
CA GLY A 149 -1.34 11.32 0.11
C GLY A 149 -0.12 11.97 -0.51
N LEU A 150 -0.23 13.24 -0.84
CA LEU A 150 0.83 14.00 -1.51
C LEU A 150 1.59 14.84 -0.49
N ASP A 151 2.90 14.60 -0.39
CA ASP A 151 3.82 15.46 0.37
C ASP A 151 4.37 16.52 -0.60
N LEU A 152 3.87 17.75 -0.46
CA LEU A 152 4.31 18.84 -1.33
C LEU A 152 5.72 19.36 -0.99
N ALA A 153 6.22 19.08 0.21
CA ALA A 153 7.59 19.42 0.58
C ALA A 153 8.62 18.46 -0.05
N ASP A 154 8.18 17.26 -0.42
CA ASP A 154 9.01 16.24 -1.05
C ASP A 154 8.15 15.40 -2.02
N PRO A 155 7.70 16.01 -3.13
CA PRO A 155 6.91 15.33 -4.12
C PRO A 155 7.74 14.25 -4.80
N CYS A 156 7.22 13.02 -4.79
CA CYS A 156 7.92 11.88 -5.36
C CYS A 156 7.18 11.33 -6.58
N ASP A 157 7.84 11.34 -7.71
CA ASP A 157 7.31 10.87 -8.99
C ASP A 157 6.81 9.43 -8.95
N GLN A 158 7.52 8.53 -8.27
CA GLN A 158 7.13 7.12 -8.18
C GLN A 158 5.79 6.93 -7.45
N VAL A 159 5.54 7.74 -6.41
CA VAL A 159 4.30 7.69 -5.63
C VAL A 159 3.14 8.27 -6.43
N VAL A 160 3.38 9.40 -7.10
CA VAL A 160 2.38 10.07 -7.96
C VAL A 160 2.04 9.17 -9.15
N GLU A 161 3.04 8.64 -9.85
CA GLU A 161 2.84 7.73 -10.99
C GLU A 161 2.03 6.50 -10.60
N PHE A 162 2.37 5.87 -9.47
CA PHE A 162 1.62 4.71 -8.98
C PHE A 162 0.14 5.04 -8.74
N ALA A 163 -0.15 6.22 -8.19
CA ALA A 163 -1.53 6.65 -7.92
C ALA A 163 -2.32 6.93 -9.20
N PHE A 164 -1.71 7.63 -10.17
CA PHE A 164 -2.32 7.87 -11.47
C PHE A 164 -2.58 6.57 -12.24
N GLU A 165 -1.60 5.67 -12.28
CA GLU A 165 -1.76 4.37 -12.91
C GLU A 165 -2.85 3.54 -12.24
N ALA A 166 -2.94 3.57 -10.91
CA ALA A 166 -3.98 2.91 -10.16
C ALA A 166 -5.36 3.50 -10.46
N ALA A 167 -5.50 4.81 -10.58
CA ALA A 167 -6.75 5.47 -10.95
C ALA A 167 -7.15 5.13 -12.40
N ARG A 168 -6.20 5.23 -13.33
CA ARG A 168 -6.41 4.90 -14.76
C ARG A 168 -6.90 3.47 -14.94
N THR A 169 -6.25 2.49 -14.32
CA THR A 169 -6.59 1.07 -14.48
C THR A 169 -7.92 0.69 -13.83
N ARG A 170 -8.40 1.50 -12.89
CA ARG A 170 -9.72 1.34 -12.24
C ARG A 170 -10.83 2.14 -12.92
N GLY A 171 -10.49 3.05 -13.85
CA GLY A 171 -11.45 4.03 -14.35
C GLY A 171 -12.02 4.91 -13.22
N ALA A 172 -11.18 5.23 -12.25
CA ALA A 172 -11.56 5.96 -11.04
C ALA A 172 -10.98 7.38 -11.05
N ARG A 173 -11.56 8.26 -10.27
CA ARG A 173 -10.98 9.58 -10.00
C ARG A 173 -9.78 9.43 -9.07
N LEU A 174 -8.81 10.31 -9.24
CA LEU A 174 -7.68 10.50 -8.33
C LEU A 174 -7.94 11.70 -7.43
N ARG A 175 -8.04 11.47 -6.14
CA ARG A 175 -8.11 12.55 -5.15
C ARG A 175 -6.75 12.75 -4.52
N ALA A 176 -6.03 13.78 -4.94
CA ALA A 176 -4.76 14.19 -4.36
C ALA A 176 -5.03 15.01 -3.08
N VAL A 177 -4.49 14.56 -1.97
CA VAL A 177 -4.72 15.17 -0.65
C VAL A 177 -3.39 15.61 -0.06
N HIS A 178 -3.27 16.92 0.19
CA HIS A 178 -2.19 17.50 0.98
C HIS A 178 -2.74 18.08 2.29
N ALA A 179 -2.09 17.74 3.38
CA ALA A 179 -2.41 18.30 4.69
C ALA A 179 -1.30 19.26 5.14
N TRP A 180 -1.68 20.46 5.48
CA TRP A 180 -0.75 21.49 5.91
C TRP A 180 -1.11 22.04 7.28
N GLN A 181 -0.14 22.62 7.98
CA GLN A 181 -0.36 23.30 9.24
C GLN A 181 0.24 24.70 9.12
N PRO A 182 -0.53 25.75 9.52
CA PRO A 182 0.05 27.08 9.63
C PRO A 182 1.18 27.05 10.67
N PRO A 183 2.25 27.82 10.46
CA PRO A 183 3.31 27.94 11.44
C PRO A 183 2.71 28.48 12.75
N PRO A 184 3.10 27.96 13.92
CA PRO A 184 2.58 28.43 15.19
C PRO A 184 2.95 29.92 15.38
N PRO A 185 2.02 30.75 15.90
CA PRO A 185 2.21 32.20 15.94
C PRO A 185 3.41 32.69 16.80
N TYR A 186 3.94 31.83 17.65
CA TYR A 186 5.12 32.11 18.48
C TYR A 186 6.44 31.57 17.88
N ALA A 187 6.39 30.85 16.76
CA ALA A 187 7.60 30.37 16.10
C ALA A 187 8.29 31.44 15.23
N LEU A 188 7.66 32.61 15.06
CA LEU A 188 8.15 33.68 14.22
C LEU A 188 8.62 34.84 15.12
N GLY A 189 9.89 34.82 15.49
CA GLY A 189 10.53 36.03 16.03
C GLY A 189 10.57 37.15 14.96
N PRO A 190 10.64 38.46 15.41
CA PRO A 190 10.60 39.59 14.46
C PRO A 190 11.70 39.58 13.36
N GLY A 191 12.74 38.74 13.52
CA GLY A 191 13.84 38.62 12.55
C GLY A 191 13.81 37.31 11.69
N GLU A 192 12.92 36.35 11.98
CA GLU A 192 12.93 35.05 11.36
C GLU A 192 11.90 34.89 10.23
N ILE A 193 11.09 35.92 9.99
CA ILE A 193 10.02 35.94 8.98
C ILE A 193 10.55 35.68 7.56
N GLY A 194 11.84 35.90 7.32
CA GLY A 194 12.47 35.69 6.00
C GLY A 194 13.09 34.31 5.76
N LEU A 195 13.20 33.46 6.79
CA LEU A 195 13.96 32.21 6.68
C LEU A 195 13.08 30.95 6.44
N ILE A 196 11.76 31.10 6.43
CA ILE A 196 10.86 29.97 6.14
C ILE A 196 10.60 29.97 4.63
N GLU A 197 11.35 29.15 3.92
CA GLU A 197 11.07 28.82 2.53
C GLU A 197 9.88 27.85 2.48
N GLY A 198 8.81 28.27 1.80
CA GLY A 198 7.63 27.43 1.56
C GLY A 198 6.31 28.23 1.61
N PRO A 199 5.25 27.66 1.03
CA PRO A 199 3.94 28.31 1.00
C PRO A 199 3.40 28.58 2.41
N ARG A 200 2.92 29.80 2.65
CA ARG A 200 2.37 30.25 3.95
C ARG A 200 0.86 30.31 3.96
N ARG A 201 0.25 30.40 2.77
CA ARG A 201 -1.18 30.59 2.57
C ARG A 201 -1.76 29.39 1.82
N ALA A 202 -2.99 29.10 2.05
CA ALA A 202 -3.69 27.99 1.39
C ALA A 202 -3.69 28.11 -0.16
N ASP A 203 -3.71 29.34 -0.68
CA ASP A 203 -3.70 29.59 -2.12
C ASP A 203 -2.37 29.21 -2.75
N GLU A 204 -1.25 29.55 -2.11
CA GLU A 204 0.11 29.18 -2.52
C GLU A 204 0.27 27.65 -2.57
N TRP A 205 -0.26 26.93 -1.57
CA TRP A 205 -0.25 25.46 -1.56
C TRP A 205 -1.07 24.86 -2.71
N ARG A 206 -2.21 25.49 -3.08
CA ARG A 206 -3.02 25.03 -4.23
C ARG A 206 -2.26 25.19 -5.55
N GLU A 207 -1.67 26.36 -5.77
CA GLU A 207 -0.87 26.62 -6.98
C GLU A 207 0.30 25.64 -7.09
N PHE A 208 0.98 25.39 -5.97
CA PHE A 208 2.09 24.45 -5.92
C PHE A 208 1.64 23.00 -6.19
N MET A 209 0.52 22.58 -5.61
CA MET A 209 -0.08 21.27 -5.88
C MET A 209 -0.46 21.13 -7.34
N ALA A 210 -1.09 22.14 -7.92
CA ALA A 210 -1.50 22.14 -9.32
C ALA A 210 -0.28 22.00 -10.24
N ALA A 211 0.80 22.74 -9.97
CA ALA A 211 2.04 22.67 -10.75
C ALA A 211 2.70 21.29 -10.70
N ILE A 212 2.69 20.62 -9.53
CA ILE A 212 3.22 19.25 -9.38
C ILE A 212 2.38 18.24 -10.16
N LEU A 213 1.06 18.43 -10.20
CA LEU A 213 0.14 17.46 -10.83
C LEU A 213 -0.03 17.68 -12.34
N GLU A 214 0.32 18.84 -12.86
CA GLU A 214 0.12 19.20 -14.29
C GLU A 214 0.80 18.21 -15.26
N PRO A 215 2.12 17.86 -15.10
CA PRO A 215 2.76 16.90 -16.01
C PRO A 215 2.09 15.51 -15.98
N TRP A 216 1.49 15.15 -14.86
CA TRP A 216 0.80 13.87 -14.68
C TRP A 216 -0.59 13.89 -15.33
N ARG A 217 -1.28 15.03 -15.31
CA ARG A 217 -2.54 15.20 -16.06
C ARG A 217 -2.32 15.07 -17.55
N ASP A 218 -1.25 15.65 -18.07
CA ASP A 218 -0.85 15.51 -19.47
C ASP A 218 -0.53 14.06 -19.83
N LYS A 219 0.18 13.34 -18.95
CA LYS A 219 0.53 11.93 -19.14
C LYS A 219 -0.68 11.00 -19.04
N TYR A 220 -1.68 11.37 -18.23
CA TYR A 220 -2.88 10.55 -17.95
C TYR A 220 -4.19 11.33 -18.18
N PRO A 221 -4.48 11.78 -19.41
CA PRO A 221 -5.58 12.71 -19.69
C PRO A 221 -6.97 12.11 -19.40
N GLY A 222 -7.08 10.78 -19.26
CA GLY A 222 -8.33 10.10 -18.89
C GLY A 222 -8.59 9.99 -17.40
N VAL A 223 -7.69 10.52 -16.54
CA VAL A 223 -7.86 10.49 -15.08
C VAL A 223 -8.38 11.82 -14.59
N GLU A 224 -9.59 11.84 -14.05
CA GLU A 224 -10.12 13.00 -13.34
C GLU A 224 -9.37 13.21 -12.04
N VAL A 225 -8.75 14.37 -11.84
CA VAL A 225 -7.96 14.71 -10.65
C VAL A 225 -8.67 15.75 -9.81
N VAL A 226 -8.98 15.41 -8.57
CA VAL A 226 -9.56 16.29 -7.56
C VAL A 226 -8.50 16.64 -6.52
N GLU A 227 -8.15 17.91 -6.44
CA GLU A 227 -7.22 18.43 -5.44
C GLU A 227 -7.93 18.73 -4.12
N THR A 228 -7.36 18.27 -3.04
CA THR A 228 -7.90 18.50 -1.70
C THR A 228 -6.78 19.01 -0.79
N LEU A 229 -6.86 20.28 -0.48
CA LEU A 229 -6.01 20.90 0.52
C LEU A 229 -6.76 20.94 1.86
N THR A 230 -6.12 20.43 2.91
CA THR A 230 -6.77 20.35 4.24
C THR A 230 -5.82 20.86 5.31
N GLU A 231 -6.34 21.68 6.22
CA GLU A 231 -5.61 22.07 7.42
C GLU A 231 -5.65 20.96 8.46
N GLY A 232 -4.50 20.68 9.07
CA GLY A 232 -4.37 19.69 10.12
C GLY A 232 -3.26 18.66 9.89
N ARG A 233 -3.30 17.59 10.68
CA ARG A 233 -2.28 16.52 10.62
C ARG A 233 -2.54 15.58 9.46
N ALA A 234 -1.52 15.29 8.66
CA ALA A 234 -1.60 14.41 7.49
C ALA A 234 -2.24 13.03 7.77
N PRO A 235 -1.91 12.30 8.85
CA PRO A 235 -2.57 11.02 9.14
C PRO A 235 -4.09 11.15 9.26
N SER A 236 -4.57 12.13 10.02
CA SER A 236 -6.02 12.32 10.23
C SER A 236 -6.74 12.75 8.96
N ALA A 237 -6.11 13.59 8.14
CA ALA A 237 -6.64 14.03 6.87
C ALA A 237 -6.79 12.87 5.89
N LEU A 238 -5.74 12.05 5.77
CA LEU A 238 -5.72 10.89 4.86
C LEU A 238 -6.69 9.79 5.29
N ILE A 239 -6.81 9.50 6.60
CA ILE A 239 -7.79 8.53 7.11
C ILE A 239 -9.20 8.98 6.78
N ARG A 240 -9.54 10.27 6.97
CA ARG A 240 -10.86 10.78 6.56
C ARG A 240 -11.09 10.72 5.05
N ALA A 241 -10.08 11.09 4.26
CA ALA A 241 -10.16 11.03 2.81
C ALA A 241 -10.27 9.60 2.27
N ALA A 242 -9.69 8.64 2.97
CA ALA A 242 -9.70 7.22 2.62
C ALA A 242 -11.04 6.54 2.91
N SER A 243 -11.91 7.17 3.71
CA SER A 243 -13.24 6.59 3.99
C SER A 243 -14.04 6.45 2.70
N GLY A 244 -14.44 5.22 2.41
CA GLY A 244 -15.14 4.87 1.17
C GLY A 244 -14.26 4.84 -0.09
N ALA A 245 -12.94 5.06 0.00
CA ALA A 245 -12.04 4.95 -1.14
C ALA A 245 -11.81 3.51 -1.59
N GLY A 246 -11.37 3.33 -2.83
CA GLY A 246 -10.96 2.03 -3.38
C GLY A 246 -9.50 1.67 -3.08
N LEU A 247 -8.67 2.69 -2.90
CA LEU A 247 -7.24 2.57 -2.59
C LEU A 247 -6.73 3.88 -2.00
N LEU A 248 -5.91 3.80 -0.97
CA LEU A 248 -5.10 4.91 -0.48
C LEU A 248 -3.63 4.65 -0.84
N VAL A 249 -2.98 5.62 -1.48
CA VAL A 249 -1.57 5.57 -1.87
C VAL A 249 -0.78 6.54 -1.02
N VAL A 250 0.29 6.06 -0.40
CA VAL A 250 1.22 6.86 0.40
C VAL A 250 2.67 6.49 0.09
N GLY A 251 3.56 7.46 0.16
CA GLY A 251 4.99 7.25 0.03
C GLY A 251 5.62 6.71 1.30
N ARG A 252 6.74 6.02 1.15
CA ARG A 252 7.66 5.64 2.21
C ARG A 252 9.09 5.87 1.76
N ARG A 253 9.79 6.79 2.43
CA ARG A 253 11.22 7.01 2.16
C ARG A 253 12.04 5.76 2.47
N THR A 254 12.90 5.38 1.55
CA THR A 254 13.88 4.33 1.75
C THR A 254 15.08 4.91 2.49
N THR A 255 15.50 4.26 3.57
CA THR A 255 16.70 4.64 4.31
C THR A 255 17.82 3.64 4.02
N PRO A 256 19.08 4.10 3.92
CA PRO A 256 20.22 3.18 3.65
C PRO A 256 20.44 2.13 4.74
N SER A 257 19.93 2.34 5.95
CA SER A 257 20.12 1.44 7.08
C SER A 257 18.94 0.49 7.27
N PRO A 258 19.09 -0.81 7.06
CA PRO A 258 18.04 -1.81 7.27
C PRO A 258 17.60 -1.92 8.73
N VAL A 259 18.44 -1.50 9.68
CA VAL A 259 18.15 -1.51 11.13
C VAL A 259 17.19 -0.37 11.54
N LEU A 260 17.21 0.74 10.81
CA LEU A 260 16.39 1.93 11.07
C LEU A 260 15.22 2.06 10.10
N SER A 261 14.99 1.06 9.26
CA SER A 261 13.89 1.08 8.27
C SER A 261 12.53 1.13 8.98
N ARG A 262 11.81 2.24 8.81
CA ARG A 262 10.48 2.48 9.39
C ARG A 262 9.48 2.89 8.30
N THR A 263 8.21 2.61 8.54
CA THR A 263 7.13 3.01 7.62
C THR A 263 6.88 4.53 7.60
N GLY A 264 7.47 5.28 8.53
CA GLY A 264 7.13 6.69 8.73
C GLY A 264 5.79 6.88 9.47
N PRO A 265 5.58 8.03 10.13
CA PRO A 265 4.41 8.24 10.99
C PRO A 265 3.10 8.29 10.21
N VAL A 266 3.09 8.85 9.00
CA VAL A 266 1.89 8.94 8.16
C VAL A 266 1.52 7.55 7.64
N ALA A 267 2.45 6.86 6.97
CA ALA A 267 2.20 5.52 6.45
C ALA A 267 1.81 4.53 7.56
N HIS A 268 2.49 4.60 8.72
CA HIS A 268 2.15 3.78 9.88
C HIS A 268 0.70 4.02 10.34
N ALA A 269 0.29 5.26 10.51
CA ALA A 269 -1.06 5.57 10.97
C ALA A 269 -2.14 5.11 9.97
N VAL A 270 -1.96 5.37 8.66
CA VAL A 270 -2.97 4.98 7.67
C VAL A 270 -3.05 3.46 7.49
N ILE A 271 -1.94 2.72 7.60
CA ILE A 271 -1.93 1.26 7.60
C ILE A 271 -2.80 0.68 8.73
N HIS A 272 -2.80 1.34 9.90
CA HIS A 272 -3.54 0.87 11.06
C HIS A 272 -5.01 1.30 11.07
N HIS A 273 -5.35 2.43 10.44
CA HIS A 273 -6.65 3.07 10.64
C HIS A 273 -7.50 3.25 9.38
N ALA A 274 -6.94 3.05 8.17
CA ALA A 274 -7.73 3.12 6.95
C ALA A 274 -8.62 1.87 6.79
N ASP A 275 -9.85 2.09 6.34
CA ASP A 275 -10.85 1.05 6.06
C ASP A 275 -10.77 0.53 4.61
N CYS A 276 -9.89 1.10 3.78
CA CYS A 276 -9.60 0.69 2.41
C CYS A 276 -8.19 0.10 2.28
N PRO A 277 -7.87 -0.59 1.17
CA PRO A 277 -6.51 -1.01 0.87
C PRO A 277 -5.53 0.17 0.86
N VAL A 278 -4.34 -0.05 1.46
CA VAL A 278 -3.28 0.96 1.53
C VAL A 278 -2.08 0.50 0.73
N ALA A 279 -1.74 1.23 -0.32
CA ALA A 279 -0.49 1.06 -1.06
C ALA A 279 0.61 1.91 -0.41
N VAL A 280 1.68 1.25 -0.01
CA VAL A 280 2.92 1.87 0.47
C VAL A 280 3.95 1.78 -0.65
N VAL A 281 4.28 2.91 -1.23
CA VAL A 281 5.21 3.01 -2.36
C VAL A 281 6.57 3.47 -1.85
N PRO A 282 7.63 2.65 -1.96
CA PRO A 282 8.97 3.05 -1.56
C PRO A 282 9.53 4.09 -2.53
N HIS A 283 10.24 5.09 -1.99
CA HIS A 283 10.95 6.12 -2.76
C HIS A 283 12.22 6.56 -2.04
N GLU A 284 13.14 7.18 -2.76
CA GLU A 284 14.38 7.77 -2.23
C GLU A 284 14.16 9.14 -1.61
#